data_3844b880e612168862744603052ea74f
#
_entry.id   3844b880e612168862744603052ea74f
#
_cell.length_a   1.000
_cell.length_b   1.000
_cell.length_c   1.000
_cell.angle_alpha   90.00
_cell.angle_beta   90.00
_cell.angle_gamma   90.00
#
_symmetry.space_group_name_H-M   'P 1'
#
loop_
_entity.id
_entity.type
_entity.pdbx_description
1 polymer ?
#
loop_
_entity_poly.entity_id
_entity_poly.type
_entity_poly.pdbx_seq_one_letter_code
_entity_poly.pdbx_strand_id
1 'polypeptide(L)'
;MFRKIEQILEQFRPCFSRKAAFGWFVIVVVGFMLRGDQLGVTSIIRDLSLSPRCYESLIHFFHSAAWDTNKIRQTWWKLLAEKAPLYRVKKRCILIGDGVKQSKEAFHMAGVKKLVQESENSSKPRFIFGHMFGAVGVLIGRKGGKFCAPLQMDIQDGLWAVSSWNGSGISPDSHVVRWFETAVLLQRFSEQHTCCSTDTFFL
;
A
#
# COMPACT_ATOMS: atom_id res chain seq x y z
N MET A 1 -2.03 6.50 -23.72
CA MET A 1 -2.11 6.42 -22.25
C MET A 1 -2.97 5.23 -21.82
N PHE A 2 -4.23 5.11 -22.23
CA PHE A 2 -5.16 4.04 -21.82
C PHE A 2 -4.64 2.62 -22.08
N ARG A 3 -4.05 2.33 -23.24
CA ARG A 3 -3.46 1.00 -23.53
C ARG A 3 -2.37 0.58 -22.53
N LYS A 4 -1.58 1.54 -22.00
CA LYS A 4 -0.57 1.22 -20.98
C LYS A 4 -1.20 0.89 -19.62
N ILE A 5 -2.26 1.61 -19.24
CA ILE A 5 -3.03 1.32 -18.02
C ILE A 5 -3.65 -0.06 -18.12
N GLU A 6 -4.31 -0.37 -19.23
CA GLU A 6 -4.89 -1.68 -19.53
C GLU A 6 -3.84 -2.79 -19.40
N GLN A 7 -2.69 -2.64 -20.06
CA GLN A 7 -1.59 -3.62 -20.01
C GLN A 7 -1.04 -3.82 -18.58
N ILE A 8 -1.05 -2.79 -17.73
CA ILE A 8 -0.66 -2.90 -16.34
C ILE A 8 -1.74 -3.64 -15.56
N LEU A 9 -2.99 -3.27 -15.72
CA LEU A 9 -4.12 -3.88 -15.01
C LEU A 9 -4.28 -5.37 -15.35
N GLU A 10 -4.10 -5.75 -16.61
CA GLU A 10 -4.18 -7.15 -17.05
C GLU A 10 -3.16 -8.07 -16.33
N GLN A 11 -2.03 -7.55 -15.87
CA GLN A 11 -1.07 -8.34 -15.09
C GLN A 11 -1.62 -8.79 -13.74
N PHE A 12 -2.61 -8.10 -13.22
CA PHE A 12 -3.29 -8.47 -11.98
C PHE A 12 -4.40 -9.51 -12.18
N ARG A 13 -4.78 -9.78 -13.43
CA ARG A 13 -5.86 -10.73 -13.73
C ARG A 13 -5.72 -12.09 -13.03
N PRO A 14 -4.52 -12.71 -12.94
CA PRO A 14 -4.32 -13.99 -12.24
C PRO A 14 -4.52 -13.92 -10.71
N CYS A 15 -4.55 -12.72 -10.12
CA CYS A 15 -4.81 -12.54 -8.69
C CYS A 15 -6.29 -12.76 -8.32
N PHE A 16 -7.17 -12.89 -9.32
CA PHE A 16 -8.61 -12.97 -9.16
C PHE A 16 -9.15 -14.30 -9.67
N SER A 17 -9.92 -15.00 -8.86
CA SER A 17 -10.55 -16.27 -9.23
C SER A 17 -11.75 -16.09 -10.18
N ARG A 18 -12.36 -14.90 -10.20
CA ARG A 18 -13.56 -14.60 -10.98
C ARG A 18 -13.34 -13.37 -11.88
N LYS A 19 -13.84 -13.43 -13.13
CA LYS A 19 -13.80 -12.31 -14.06
C LYS A 19 -14.51 -11.06 -13.51
N ALA A 20 -15.65 -11.25 -12.84
CA ALA A 20 -16.41 -10.15 -12.23
C ALA A 20 -15.61 -9.43 -11.13
N ALA A 21 -14.88 -10.17 -10.28
CA ALA A 21 -14.03 -9.56 -9.25
C ALA A 21 -12.88 -8.76 -9.87
N PHE A 22 -12.27 -9.25 -10.93
CA PHE A 22 -11.28 -8.48 -11.68
C PHE A 22 -11.90 -7.22 -12.31
N GLY A 23 -13.10 -7.29 -12.86
CA GLY A 23 -13.82 -6.12 -13.37
C GLY A 23 -14.03 -5.05 -12.28
N TRP A 24 -14.43 -5.45 -11.08
CA TRP A 24 -14.56 -4.53 -9.95
C TRP A 24 -13.22 -3.93 -9.50
N PHE A 25 -12.15 -4.71 -9.52
CA PHE A 25 -10.80 -4.19 -9.27
C PHE A 25 -10.42 -3.09 -10.26
N VAL A 26 -10.68 -3.30 -11.55
CA VAL A 26 -10.41 -2.29 -12.59
C VAL A 26 -11.25 -1.02 -12.33
N ILE A 27 -12.54 -1.17 -12.01
CA ILE A 27 -13.41 -0.04 -11.65
C ILE A 27 -12.88 0.73 -10.45
N VAL A 28 -12.44 0.04 -9.39
CA VAL A 28 -11.86 0.66 -8.19
C VAL A 28 -10.60 1.46 -8.54
N VAL A 29 -9.67 0.85 -9.30
CA VAL A 29 -8.42 1.53 -9.67
C VAL A 29 -8.70 2.76 -10.54
N VAL A 30 -9.55 2.63 -11.56
CA VAL A 30 -9.92 3.76 -12.42
C VAL A 30 -10.67 4.83 -11.61
N GLY A 31 -11.56 4.43 -10.71
CA GLY A 31 -12.26 5.36 -9.83
C GLY A 31 -11.30 6.14 -8.93
N PHE A 32 -10.29 5.49 -8.35
CA PHE A 32 -9.25 6.18 -7.58
C PHE A 32 -8.39 7.13 -8.42
N MET A 33 -8.17 6.82 -9.68
CA MET A 33 -7.41 7.70 -10.59
C MET A 33 -8.19 8.95 -11.02
N LEU A 34 -9.51 8.87 -11.08
CA LEU A 34 -10.37 9.93 -11.61
C LEU A 34 -11.01 10.80 -10.52
N ARG A 35 -11.11 10.28 -9.29
CA ARG A 35 -11.80 11.03 -8.22
C ARG A 35 -11.03 12.28 -7.82
N GLY A 36 -11.78 13.36 -7.59
CA GLY A 36 -11.24 14.65 -7.12
C GLY A 36 -11.40 14.90 -5.61
N ASP A 37 -11.96 13.94 -4.85
CA ASP A 37 -12.20 14.05 -3.41
C ASP A 37 -11.55 12.94 -2.61
N GLN A 38 -11.64 13.03 -1.28
CA GLN A 38 -11.12 12.02 -0.34
C GLN A 38 -12.22 11.11 0.24
N LEU A 39 -13.45 11.17 -0.30
CA LEU A 39 -14.56 10.36 0.12
C LEU A 39 -14.37 8.89 -0.30
N GLY A 40 -15.12 7.99 0.30
CA GLY A 40 -14.95 6.55 0.12
C GLY A 40 -15.53 5.99 -1.18
N VAL A 41 -16.08 4.79 -1.09
CA VAL A 41 -16.64 4.02 -2.22
C VAL A 41 -17.75 4.77 -2.98
N THR A 42 -18.54 5.59 -2.29
CA THR A 42 -19.61 6.39 -2.89
C THR A 42 -19.11 7.38 -3.92
N SER A 43 -17.90 7.96 -3.73
CA SER A 43 -17.33 8.88 -4.71
C SER A 43 -16.95 8.16 -6.01
N ILE A 44 -16.47 6.91 -5.94
CA ILE A 44 -16.19 6.10 -7.14
C ILE A 44 -17.46 5.92 -7.97
N ILE A 45 -18.59 5.60 -7.31
CA ILE A 45 -19.86 5.39 -7.99
C ILE A 45 -20.35 6.67 -8.67
N ARG A 46 -20.28 7.80 -7.96
CA ARG A 46 -20.68 9.10 -8.46
C ARG A 46 -19.80 9.54 -9.62
N ASP A 47 -18.48 9.52 -9.45
CA ASP A 47 -17.52 10.08 -10.40
C ASP A 47 -17.41 9.24 -11.69
N LEU A 48 -17.68 7.94 -11.60
CA LEU A 48 -17.79 7.05 -12.77
C LEU A 48 -19.23 6.96 -13.31
N SER A 49 -20.17 7.73 -12.77
CA SER A 49 -21.59 7.71 -13.16
C SER A 49 -22.20 6.29 -13.18
N LEU A 50 -21.82 5.48 -12.22
CA LEU A 50 -22.35 4.11 -12.09
C LEU A 50 -23.74 4.12 -11.46
N SER A 51 -24.53 3.07 -11.74
CA SER A 51 -25.81 2.90 -11.06
C SER A 51 -25.64 2.83 -9.54
N PRO A 52 -26.50 3.49 -8.73
CA PRO A 52 -26.48 3.38 -7.27
C PRO A 52 -26.47 1.96 -6.73
N ARG A 53 -27.08 1.02 -7.46
CA ARG A 53 -27.08 -0.42 -7.13
C ARG A 53 -25.67 -1.04 -7.12
N CYS A 54 -24.72 -0.40 -7.79
CA CYS A 54 -23.33 -0.82 -7.81
C CYS A 54 -22.64 -0.65 -6.44
N TYR A 55 -23.23 0.14 -5.52
CA TYR A 55 -22.66 0.33 -4.18
C TYR A 55 -22.54 -0.99 -3.41
N GLU A 56 -23.60 -1.76 -3.33
CA GLU A 56 -23.58 -3.05 -2.63
C GLU A 56 -22.61 -4.05 -3.28
N SER A 57 -22.59 -4.10 -4.61
CA SER A 57 -21.66 -4.94 -5.34
C SER A 57 -20.21 -4.57 -5.09
N LEU A 58 -19.92 -3.28 -4.97
CA LEU A 58 -18.58 -2.75 -4.71
C LEU A 58 -18.15 -3.02 -3.25
N ILE A 59 -19.06 -2.88 -2.29
CA ILE A 59 -18.82 -3.28 -0.89
C ILE A 59 -18.58 -4.78 -0.81
N HIS A 60 -19.40 -5.58 -1.49
CA HIS A 60 -19.22 -7.04 -1.54
C HIS A 60 -17.85 -7.42 -2.16
N PHE A 61 -17.38 -6.69 -3.15
CA PHE A 61 -16.06 -6.92 -3.73
C PHE A 61 -14.95 -6.82 -2.67
N PHE A 62 -14.97 -5.81 -1.80
CA PHE A 62 -13.96 -5.64 -0.75
C PHE A 62 -13.99 -6.75 0.31
N HIS A 63 -15.15 -7.38 0.54
CA HIS A 63 -15.31 -8.49 1.48
C HIS A 63 -15.15 -9.87 0.81
N SER A 64 -14.93 -9.91 -0.50
CA SER A 64 -14.91 -11.14 -1.28
C SER A 64 -13.60 -11.91 -1.11
N ALA A 65 -13.67 -13.22 -0.95
CA ALA A 65 -12.52 -14.13 -1.05
C ALA A 65 -12.10 -14.43 -2.51
N ALA A 66 -12.65 -13.71 -3.50
CA ALA A 66 -12.33 -13.93 -4.91
C ALA A 66 -10.97 -13.35 -5.33
N TRP A 67 -10.25 -12.70 -4.44
CA TRP A 67 -8.91 -12.13 -4.64
C TRP A 67 -8.07 -12.24 -3.38
N ASP A 68 -6.75 -12.16 -3.55
CA ASP A 68 -5.77 -12.31 -2.49
C ASP A 68 -4.84 -11.10 -2.49
N THR A 69 -4.81 -10.38 -1.36
CA THR A 69 -3.96 -9.20 -1.16
C THR A 69 -2.48 -9.51 -1.36
N ASN A 70 -2.02 -10.71 -0.93
CA ASN A 70 -0.61 -11.08 -1.09
C ASN A 70 -0.24 -11.28 -2.56
N LYS A 71 -1.11 -11.90 -3.36
CA LYS A 71 -0.90 -12.06 -4.80
C LYS A 71 -0.88 -10.71 -5.52
N ILE A 72 -1.81 -9.80 -5.17
CA ILE A 72 -1.84 -8.44 -5.72
C ILE A 72 -0.54 -7.72 -5.37
N ARG A 73 -0.10 -7.78 -4.12
CA ARG A 73 1.13 -7.14 -3.65
C ARG A 73 2.37 -7.67 -4.36
N GLN A 74 2.51 -8.99 -4.49
CA GLN A 74 3.62 -9.63 -5.22
C GLN A 74 3.64 -9.21 -6.69
N THR A 75 2.48 -9.17 -7.35
CA THR A 75 2.35 -8.70 -8.73
C THR A 75 2.75 -7.24 -8.86
N TRP A 76 2.35 -6.41 -7.89
CA TRP A 76 2.74 -5.01 -7.84
C TRP A 76 4.27 -4.84 -7.69
N TRP A 77 4.90 -5.60 -6.79
CA TRP A 77 6.35 -5.55 -6.62
C TRP A 77 7.09 -5.98 -7.88
N LYS A 78 6.64 -7.05 -8.53
CA LYS A 78 7.19 -7.49 -9.80
C LYS A 78 7.10 -6.38 -10.87
N LEU A 79 5.94 -5.76 -11.00
CA LEU A 79 5.73 -4.63 -11.91
C LEU A 79 6.67 -3.46 -11.64
N LEU A 80 6.84 -3.09 -10.37
CA LEU A 80 7.76 -2.02 -9.99
C LEU A 80 9.20 -2.39 -10.34
N ALA A 81 9.63 -3.60 -10.02
CA ALA A 81 10.99 -4.06 -10.31
C ALA A 81 11.30 -4.07 -11.81
N GLU A 82 10.33 -4.49 -12.64
CA GLU A 82 10.52 -4.64 -14.08
C GLU A 82 10.34 -3.33 -14.87
N LYS A 83 9.39 -2.48 -14.45
CA LYS A 83 8.96 -1.34 -15.29
C LYS A 83 9.23 0.03 -14.70
N ALA A 84 9.39 0.14 -13.37
CA ALA A 84 9.63 1.43 -12.74
C ALA A 84 11.09 1.86 -12.83
N PRO A 85 11.36 3.15 -13.06
CA PRO A 85 12.71 3.69 -12.99
C PRO A 85 13.16 3.81 -11.53
N LEU A 86 13.57 2.70 -10.93
CA LEU A 86 14.02 2.65 -9.54
C LEU A 86 15.21 3.58 -9.33
N TYR A 87 15.08 4.48 -8.36
CA TYR A 87 16.18 5.37 -7.98
C TYR A 87 17.18 4.61 -7.10
N ARG A 88 18.45 4.61 -7.51
CA ARG A 88 19.52 3.86 -6.87
C ARG A 88 20.68 4.74 -6.48
N VAL A 89 21.20 4.51 -5.29
CA VAL A 89 22.48 5.10 -4.82
C VAL A 89 23.44 3.97 -4.53
N LYS A 90 24.62 4.02 -5.13
CA LYS A 90 25.61 2.93 -5.05
C LYS A 90 25.01 1.54 -5.38
N LYS A 91 24.20 1.47 -6.44
CA LYS A 91 23.48 0.28 -6.92
C LYS A 91 22.32 -0.20 -6.02
N ARG A 92 21.94 0.50 -4.94
CA ARG A 92 20.87 0.11 -4.00
C ARG A 92 19.64 0.96 -4.19
N CYS A 93 18.46 0.33 -4.07
CA CYS A 93 17.20 1.03 -4.04
C CYS A 93 17.05 1.78 -2.71
N ILE A 94 16.46 2.96 -2.76
CA ILE A 94 16.14 3.71 -1.55
C ILE A 94 14.72 3.36 -1.14
N LEU A 95 14.57 2.88 0.09
CA LEU A 95 13.29 2.67 0.74
C LEU A 95 12.98 3.85 1.65
N ILE A 96 11.71 4.20 1.72
CA ILE A 96 11.20 5.29 2.56
C ILE A 96 10.11 4.70 3.43
N GLY A 97 10.26 4.82 4.75
CA GLY A 97 9.23 4.44 5.72
C GLY A 97 8.60 5.69 6.33
N ASP A 98 7.27 5.70 6.47
CA ASP A 98 6.55 6.79 7.12
C ASP A 98 5.30 6.28 7.82
N GLY A 99 4.83 7.05 8.81
CA GLY A 99 3.62 6.80 9.58
C GLY A 99 2.56 7.87 9.34
N VAL A 100 1.34 7.45 8.99
CA VAL A 100 0.21 8.35 8.78
C VAL A 100 -0.86 8.13 9.83
N LYS A 101 -1.29 9.22 10.47
CA LYS A 101 -2.39 9.22 11.45
C LYS A 101 -3.68 9.65 10.74
N GLN A 102 -4.69 8.80 10.77
CA GLN A 102 -6.00 9.08 10.19
C GLN A 102 -7.04 9.18 11.29
N SER A 103 -7.58 10.37 11.50
CA SER A 103 -8.65 10.60 12.48
C SER A 103 -9.92 9.83 12.14
N LYS A 104 -10.62 9.35 13.17
CA LYS A 104 -11.92 8.69 13.09
C LYS A 104 -12.85 9.28 14.15
N GLU A 105 -14.12 9.41 13.81
CA GLU A 105 -15.15 9.86 14.76
C GLU A 105 -15.58 8.73 15.71
N ALA A 106 -15.42 7.46 15.28
CA ALA A 106 -15.79 6.30 16.08
C ALA A 106 -14.69 5.94 17.10
N PHE A 107 -15.02 5.99 18.40
CA PHE A 107 -14.09 5.69 19.49
C PHE A 107 -13.91 4.21 19.76
N HIS A 108 -14.87 3.37 19.36
CA HIS A 108 -14.92 1.93 19.68
C HIS A 108 -14.68 1.04 18.44
N MET A 109 -14.15 1.58 17.37
CA MET A 109 -13.78 0.79 16.20
C MET A 109 -12.47 0.02 16.46
N ALA A 110 -12.37 -1.21 15.97
CA ALA A 110 -11.16 -2.01 16.08
C ALA A 110 -9.92 -1.26 15.54
N GLY A 111 -8.82 -1.27 16.31
CA GLY A 111 -7.57 -0.60 15.95
C GLY A 111 -7.58 0.93 16.11
N VAL A 112 -8.70 1.55 16.53
CA VAL A 112 -8.74 2.98 16.89
C VAL A 112 -8.10 3.19 18.24
N LYS A 113 -7.20 4.16 18.31
CA LYS A 113 -6.52 4.54 19.55
C LYS A 113 -6.37 6.05 19.66
N LYS A 114 -6.09 6.51 20.88
CA LYS A 114 -5.78 7.91 21.15
C LYS A 114 -4.36 8.19 20.65
N LEU A 115 -4.22 9.07 19.69
CA LEU A 115 -2.95 9.45 19.08
C LEU A 115 -2.61 10.89 19.41
N VAL A 116 -1.33 11.18 19.65
CA VAL A 116 -0.83 12.53 19.77
C VAL A 116 -0.73 13.14 18.39
N GLN A 117 -1.32 14.30 18.20
CA GLN A 117 -1.19 15.05 16.96
C GLN A 117 -0.03 16.03 17.12
N GLU A 118 1.08 15.76 16.46
CA GLU A 118 2.23 16.65 16.37
C GLU A 118 1.93 17.72 15.32
N SER A 119 1.14 18.71 15.69
CA SER A 119 0.80 19.85 14.83
C SER A 119 1.35 21.11 15.47
N GLU A 120 2.11 21.89 14.72
CA GLU A 120 2.55 23.25 15.11
C GLU A 120 1.37 24.23 15.19
N ASN A 121 0.22 23.84 14.62
CA ASN A 121 -0.97 24.67 14.62
C ASN A 121 -1.73 24.49 15.97
N SER A 122 -1.70 25.52 16.81
CA SER A 122 -2.36 25.58 18.11
C SER A 122 -3.89 25.42 18.08
N SER A 123 -4.53 25.63 16.92
CA SER A 123 -5.97 25.46 16.75
C SER A 123 -6.41 23.99 16.65
N LYS A 124 -5.48 23.05 16.43
CA LYS A 124 -5.79 21.63 16.33
C LYS A 124 -5.71 20.95 17.70
N PRO A 125 -6.60 20.00 18.01
CA PRO A 125 -6.56 19.29 19.28
C PRO A 125 -5.27 18.48 19.41
N ARG A 126 -4.68 18.50 20.60
CA ARG A 126 -3.43 17.75 20.89
C ARG A 126 -3.57 16.26 20.70
N PHE A 127 -4.78 15.73 20.85
CA PHE A 127 -5.08 14.30 20.70
C PHE A 127 -6.20 14.09 19.71
N ILE A 128 -6.06 13.04 18.92
CA ILE A 128 -7.11 12.55 18.02
C ILE A 128 -7.35 11.07 18.29
N PHE A 129 -8.58 10.62 18.08
CA PHE A 129 -8.87 9.19 18.00
C PHE A 129 -8.76 8.77 16.53
N GLY A 130 -8.08 7.67 16.26
CA GLY A 130 -7.89 7.25 14.90
C GLY A 130 -7.00 6.02 14.72
N HIS A 131 -6.79 5.69 13.47
CA HIS A 131 -5.84 4.66 13.08
C HIS A 131 -4.47 5.27 12.80
N MET A 132 -3.43 4.55 13.17
CA MET A 132 -2.09 4.81 12.69
C MET A 132 -1.72 3.78 11.65
N PHE A 133 -1.35 4.24 10.46
CA PHE A 133 -0.84 3.41 9.39
C PHE A 133 0.66 3.57 9.29
N GLY A 134 1.38 2.45 9.17
CA GLY A 134 2.76 2.45 8.75
C GLY A 134 2.84 2.11 7.26
N ALA A 135 3.62 2.85 6.51
CA ALA A 135 3.84 2.63 5.09
C ALA A 135 5.32 2.52 4.76
N VAL A 136 5.65 1.63 3.82
CA VAL A 136 6.98 1.56 3.20
C VAL A 136 6.81 1.73 1.71
N GLY A 137 7.65 2.54 1.12
CA GLY A 137 7.69 2.75 -0.32
C GLY A 137 9.11 2.71 -0.85
N VAL A 138 9.23 2.59 -2.16
CA VAL A 138 10.50 2.68 -2.88
C VAL A 138 10.56 3.98 -3.67
N LEU A 139 11.73 4.62 -3.64
CA LEU A 139 11.95 5.83 -4.43
C LEU A 139 12.09 5.49 -5.90
N ILE A 140 11.24 6.07 -6.74
CA ILE A 140 11.28 5.94 -8.19
C ILE A 140 11.40 7.31 -8.84
N GLY A 141 11.97 7.37 -10.04
CA GLY A 141 12.09 8.59 -10.80
C GLY A 141 13.46 8.76 -11.46
N ARG A 142 13.60 9.89 -12.18
CA ARG A 142 14.81 10.32 -12.87
C ARG A 142 15.24 11.70 -12.38
N LYS A 143 16.38 12.23 -12.92
CA LYS A 143 16.87 13.59 -12.65
C LYS A 143 15.79 14.61 -12.97
N GLY A 144 14.95 15.07 -12.19
CA GLY A 144 13.91 16.06 -12.44
C GLY A 144 12.56 15.75 -11.78
N GLY A 145 12.30 14.49 -11.45
CA GLY A 145 11.07 14.12 -10.73
C GLY A 145 11.28 12.80 -10.00
N LYS A 146 11.07 12.81 -8.70
CA LYS A 146 11.13 11.63 -7.84
C LYS A 146 9.82 11.52 -7.08
N PHE A 147 9.33 10.32 -6.90
CA PHE A 147 8.21 10.05 -6.02
C PHE A 147 8.37 8.68 -5.34
N CYS A 148 7.66 8.49 -4.26
CA CYS A 148 7.67 7.25 -3.50
C CYS A 148 6.54 6.35 -4.00
N ALA A 149 6.87 5.19 -4.56
CA ALA A 149 5.88 4.18 -4.90
C ALA A 149 5.62 3.29 -3.68
N PRO A 150 4.37 3.17 -3.21
CA PRO A 150 4.07 2.37 -2.03
C PRO A 150 4.30 0.89 -2.31
N LEU A 151 4.94 0.22 -1.36
CA LEU A 151 5.20 -1.22 -1.39
C LEU A 151 4.27 -1.98 -0.46
N GLN A 152 4.09 -1.44 0.73
CA GLN A 152 3.25 -2.00 1.77
C GLN A 152 2.71 -0.90 2.66
N MET A 153 1.49 -1.10 3.15
CA MET A 153 0.87 -0.28 4.16
C MET A 153 0.05 -1.18 5.08
N ASP A 154 0.23 -1.02 6.40
CA ASP A 154 -0.48 -1.77 7.41
C ASP A 154 -0.97 -0.85 8.54
N ILE A 155 -2.06 -1.26 9.21
CA ILE A 155 -2.56 -0.57 10.40
C ILE A 155 -1.69 -0.97 11.59
N GLN A 156 -1.18 0.01 12.31
CA GLN A 156 -0.51 -0.19 13.59
C GLN A 156 -1.55 -0.19 14.71
N ASP A 157 -2.14 -1.33 15.00
CA ASP A 157 -3.16 -1.47 16.05
C ASP A 157 -2.61 -1.47 17.47
N GLY A 158 -1.29 -1.61 17.64
CA GLY A 158 -0.61 -1.58 18.93
C GLY A 158 -0.79 -2.84 19.78
N LEU A 159 -1.66 -3.76 19.38
CA LEU A 159 -1.90 -5.00 20.14
C LEU A 159 -0.72 -5.97 20.08
N TRP A 160 0.07 -5.90 19.01
CA TRP A 160 1.23 -6.78 18.80
C TRP A 160 2.51 -6.32 19.52
N ALA A 161 2.63 -5.04 19.85
CA ALA A 161 3.81 -4.52 20.53
C ALA A 161 3.88 -4.91 22.02
N VAL A 162 2.75 -5.26 22.64
CA VAL A 162 2.69 -5.56 24.08
C VAL A 162 2.85 -7.06 24.37
N SER A 163 2.41 -7.94 23.46
CA SER A 163 2.49 -9.39 23.65
C SER A 163 3.83 -10.02 23.28
N SER A 164 4.69 -9.32 22.54
CA SER A 164 5.97 -9.84 22.06
C SER A 164 7.20 -9.35 22.84
N TRP A 165 7.03 -8.47 23.84
CA TRP A 165 8.18 -7.99 24.60
C TRP A 165 8.38 -8.80 25.90
N ASN A 166 8.61 -10.09 25.76
CA ASN A 166 9.14 -10.94 26.82
C ASN A 166 10.67 -11.10 26.67
N GLY A 167 11.43 -9.99 26.66
CA GLY A 167 12.86 -9.98 26.96
C GLY A 167 13.83 -10.83 26.10
N SER A 168 13.36 -11.54 25.10
CA SER A 168 14.21 -12.41 24.28
C SER A 168 13.82 -12.31 22.81
N GLY A 169 14.52 -11.41 22.10
CA GLY A 169 14.55 -11.44 20.63
C GLY A 169 13.32 -10.83 19.94
N ILE A 170 13.57 -10.13 18.86
CA ILE A 170 12.58 -9.64 17.92
C ILE A 170 11.78 -10.85 17.42
N SER A 171 10.48 -10.91 17.71
CA SER A 171 9.61 -11.96 17.18
C SER A 171 9.59 -11.90 15.63
N PRO A 172 9.66 -13.05 14.92
CA PRO A 172 9.59 -13.11 13.46
C PRO A 172 8.32 -12.50 12.87
N ASP A 173 7.27 -12.32 13.69
CA ASP A 173 5.98 -11.76 13.31
C ASP A 173 5.84 -10.26 13.56
N SER A 174 6.91 -9.57 14.01
CA SER A 174 6.84 -8.13 14.17
C SER A 174 6.68 -7.44 12.79
N HIS A 175 5.83 -6.41 12.71
CA HIS A 175 5.63 -5.62 11.49
C HIS A 175 6.96 -5.11 10.90
N VAL A 176 7.93 -4.81 11.76
CA VAL A 176 9.28 -4.39 11.37
C VAL A 176 10.00 -5.49 10.60
N VAL A 177 9.93 -6.75 11.05
CA VAL A 177 10.54 -7.89 10.35
C VAL A 177 9.87 -8.12 9.00
N ARG A 178 8.53 -8.03 8.92
CA ARG A 178 7.81 -8.08 7.64
C ARG A 178 8.23 -6.98 6.67
N TRP A 179 8.54 -5.79 7.17
CA TRP A 179 9.05 -4.69 6.34
C TRP A 179 10.45 -4.98 5.82
N PHE A 180 11.33 -5.55 6.65
CA PHE A 180 12.66 -5.99 6.24
C PHE A 180 12.57 -7.12 5.21
N GLU A 181 11.73 -8.12 5.41
CA GLU A 181 11.50 -9.20 4.43
C GLU A 181 10.98 -8.66 3.10
N THR A 182 10.07 -7.69 3.12
CA THR A 182 9.57 -7.01 1.93
C THR A 182 10.70 -6.29 1.20
N ALA A 183 11.58 -5.60 1.94
CA ALA A 183 12.73 -4.91 1.39
C ALA A 183 13.73 -5.88 0.75
N VAL A 184 14.02 -6.99 1.41
CA VAL A 184 14.91 -8.05 0.93
C VAL A 184 14.32 -8.74 -0.31
N LEU A 185 13.02 -9.04 -0.32
CA LEU A 185 12.34 -9.62 -1.47
C LEU A 185 12.40 -8.71 -2.69
N LEU A 186 12.14 -7.42 -2.53
CA LEU A 186 12.25 -6.46 -3.63
C LEU A 186 13.68 -6.35 -4.17
N GLN A 187 14.66 -6.41 -3.30
CA GLN A 187 16.05 -6.41 -3.69
C GLN A 187 16.39 -7.68 -4.48
N ARG A 188 15.94 -8.85 -4.04
CA ARG A 188 16.10 -10.13 -4.77
C ARG A 188 15.38 -10.09 -6.11
N PHE A 189 14.14 -9.59 -6.19
CA PHE A 189 13.43 -9.42 -7.46
C PHE A 189 14.15 -8.45 -8.40
N SER A 190 14.70 -7.37 -7.87
CA SER A 190 15.49 -6.40 -8.64
C SER A 190 16.80 -7.00 -9.16
N GLU A 191 17.42 -7.93 -8.45
CA GLU A 191 18.67 -8.62 -8.83
C GLU A 191 18.42 -9.72 -9.85
N GLN A 192 17.33 -10.47 -9.74
CA GLN A 192 16.97 -11.53 -10.68
C GLN A 192 16.60 -10.99 -12.07
N HIS A 193 16.12 -9.75 -12.17
CA HIS A 193 15.73 -9.12 -13.43
C HIS A 193 16.77 -8.14 -13.99
N THR A 194 17.87 -7.90 -13.28
CA THR A 194 19.04 -7.18 -13.80
C THR A 194 20.10 -8.23 -14.15
N CYS A 195 19.99 -8.84 -15.31
CA CYS A 195 21.11 -9.55 -15.90
C CYS A 195 22.25 -8.55 -16.10
N CYS A 196 23.38 -8.83 -15.46
CA CYS A 196 24.66 -8.10 -15.40
C CYS A 196 24.85 -7.12 -14.24
N SER A 197 25.70 -7.62 -13.39
CA SER A 197 26.67 -7.03 -12.46
C SER A 197 26.33 -6.96 -10.99
N THR A 198 27.13 -7.78 -10.33
CA THR A 198 27.40 -7.99 -8.91
C THR A 198 27.65 -6.70 -8.11
N ASP A 199 27.29 -6.81 -6.86
CA ASP A 199 27.90 -6.39 -5.62
C ASP A 199 27.21 -5.35 -4.74
N THR A 200 26.99 -5.88 -3.53
CA THR A 200 27.14 -5.30 -2.19
C THR A 200 26.05 -4.43 -1.60
N PHE A 201 25.50 -4.96 -0.51
CA PHE A 201 24.50 -4.39 0.39
C PHE A 201 25.05 -3.25 1.26
N PHE A 202 24.18 -2.28 1.58
CA PHE A 202 24.14 -1.48 2.79
C PHE A 202 22.68 -1.16 3.17
N LEU A 203 22.33 -1.45 4.40
CA LEU A 203 21.22 -0.88 5.12
C LEU A 203 21.46 0.60 5.37
#